data_f579a624f99af5b7d7f3c99bc658e9af
#
_entry.id   f579a624f99af5b7d7f3c99bc658e9af
#
_cell.length_a   1.000
_cell.length_b   1.000
_cell.length_c   1.000
_cell.angle_alpha   90.00
_cell.angle_beta   90.00
_cell.angle_gamma   90.00
#
_symmetry.space_group_name_H-M   'P 1'
#
loop_
_entity.id
_entity.type
_entity.pdbx_description
1 polymer ?
#
loop_
_entity_poly.entity_id
_entity_poly.type
_entity_poly.pdbx_seq_one_letter_code
_entity_poly.pdbx_strand_id
1 'polypeptide(L)'
;MAGAAAATLAPTSLLASCAPEKVANTTPLNLCFQEGVTPGNTLQEKLDFIESLGVTGFEVGGRGLAGRVDELNNALKGRDIRLSAICAGFDGFILAEDGQKDDFDRTMREIIEAAGKLGSCGVIMVPAFNGQTPCRPHTMDTRNYLCEELHKLGEFALQCGTTVILEPLNRGECFYLRLVADAAAIARDADSKGVKCMGDFWHMKEETSDYAAFMAAGKDYLQHVHIASRGRRLTPGEDGEKDDYRDGFRALKELGYEGFVSFECGCEGDRATVLTAAVELLRKQWEEA
;
A
#
# COMPACT_ATOMS: atom_id res chain seq x y z
N MET A 1 17.15 -77.83 35.64
CA MET A 1 16.79 -77.27 34.37
C MET A 1 15.78 -76.14 34.65
N ALA A 2 16.24 -74.93 34.62
CA ALA A 2 15.42 -73.74 34.87
C ALA A 2 15.30 -72.97 33.58
N GLY A 3 14.08 -72.86 33.04
CA GLY A 3 13.77 -72.10 31.83
C GLY A 3 13.47 -70.64 32.22
N ALA A 4 14.28 -69.73 31.66
CA ALA A 4 14.04 -68.30 31.80
C ALA A 4 13.12 -67.83 30.65
N ALA A 5 11.99 -67.26 30.98
CA ALA A 5 11.09 -66.59 30.05
C ALA A 5 11.52 -65.11 29.89
N ALA A 6 11.90 -64.72 28.70
CA ALA A 6 12.19 -63.32 28.34
C ALA A 6 10.89 -62.61 27.97
N ALA A 7 10.53 -61.59 28.73
CA ALA A 7 9.44 -60.67 28.38
C ALA A 7 9.97 -59.52 27.51
N THR A 8 9.51 -59.45 26.29
CA THR A 8 9.76 -58.34 25.37
C THR A 8 8.77 -57.20 25.62
N LEU A 9 9.27 -56.07 26.13
CA LEU A 9 8.53 -54.81 26.23
C LEU A 9 8.65 -54.09 24.90
N ALA A 10 7.53 -53.89 24.21
CA ALA A 10 7.44 -53.01 23.04
C ALA A 10 7.30 -51.55 23.50
N PRO A 11 8.05 -50.60 22.90
CA PRO A 11 7.87 -49.21 23.24
C PRO A 11 6.66 -48.65 22.47
N THR A 12 5.62 -48.28 23.19
CA THR A 12 4.52 -47.45 22.66
C THR A 12 5.00 -46.02 22.59
N SER A 13 5.37 -45.58 21.40
CA SER A 13 5.64 -44.16 21.09
C SER A 13 4.32 -43.43 20.93
N LEU A 14 3.91 -42.68 21.95
CA LEU A 14 2.89 -41.63 21.84
C LEU A 14 3.51 -40.41 21.12
N LEU A 15 3.45 -40.39 19.82
CA LEU A 15 3.62 -39.15 19.06
C LEU A 15 2.30 -38.37 19.20
N ALA A 16 2.22 -37.50 20.20
CA ALA A 16 1.21 -36.47 20.24
C ALA A 16 1.49 -35.50 19.06
N SER A 17 0.65 -35.57 18.03
CA SER A 17 0.60 -34.59 16.97
C SER A 17 0.10 -33.27 17.58
N CYS A 18 1.02 -32.38 17.97
CA CYS A 18 0.70 -30.99 18.18
C CYS A 18 0.49 -30.36 16.80
N ALA A 19 -0.73 -30.42 16.30
CA ALA A 19 -1.14 -29.48 15.27
C ALA A 19 -1.04 -28.07 15.87
N PRO A 20 -0.38 -27.11 15.22
CA PRO A 20 -0.37 -25.76 15.74
C PRO A 20 -1.82 -25.26 15.80
N GLU A 21 -2.25 -24.84 16.97
CA GLU A 21 -3.52 -24.14 17.15
C GLU A 21 -3.47 -22.92 16.19
N LYS A 22 -4.38 -22.86 15.23
CA LYS A 22 -4.56 -21.68 14.39
C LYS A 22 -4.99 -20.56 15.34
N VAL A 23 -4.05 -19.73 15.74
CA VAL A 23 -4.37 -18.44 16.37
C VAL A 23 -5.24 -17.70 15.36
N ALA A 24 -6.48 -17.42 15.74
CA ALA A 24 -7.37 -16.63 14.85
C ALA A 24 -6.68 -15.30 14.57
N ASN A 25 -6.35 -15.06 13.30
CA ASN A 25 -5.75 -13.81 12.90
C ASN A 25 -6.84 -12.72 12.99
N THR A 26 -6.70 -11.81 13.94
CA THR A 26 -7.66 -10.74 14.23
C THR A 26 -7.33 -9.42 13.50
N THR A 27 -6.36 -9.44 12.59
CA THR A 27 -5.98 -8.24 11.80
C THR A 27 -7.20 -7.74 11.02
N PRO A 28 -7.64 -6.49 11.22
CA PRO A 28 -8.79 -5.94 10.51
C PRO A 28 -8.43 -5.59 9.06
N LEU A 29 -9.40 -5.66 8.15
CA LEU A 29 -9.29 -5.06 6.83
C LEU A 29 -9.71 -3.59 6.90
N ASN A 30 -8.74 -2.69 6.83
CA ASN A 30 -8.99 -1.25 6.80
C ASN A 30 -9.11 -0.79 5.34
N LEU A 31 -10.33 -0.60 4.86
CA LEU A 31 -10.58 -0.08 3.52
C LEU A 31 -10.48 1.44 3.47
N CYS A 32 -10.11 1.95 2.30
CA CYS A 32 -9.94 3.36 2.01
C CYS A 32 -10.40 3.67 0.58
N PHE A 33 -10.92 4.87 0.36
CA PHE A 33 -11.23 5.35 -0.98
C PHE A 33 -10.43 6.60 -1.32
N GLN A 34 -9.90 6.63 -2.53
CA GLN A 34 -9.41 7.87 -3.11
C GLN A 34 -10.57 8.85 -3.33
N GLU A 35 -10.30 10.15 -3.14
CA GLU A 35 -11.28 11.23 -3.34
C GLU A 35 -11.90 11.20 -4.74
N GLY A 36 -11.10 10.89 -5.76
CA GLY A 36 -11.54 10.76 -7.15
C GLY A 36 -12.41 9.54 -7.45
N VAL A 37 -12.30 8.50 -6.63
CA VAL A 37 -13.09 7.28 -6.72
C VAL A 37 -14.43 7.44 -6.00
N THR A 38 -14.45 8.18 -4.91
CA THR A 38 -15.62 8.33 -4.03
C THR A 38 -16.74 9.11 -4.70
N PRO A 39 -17.99 8.59 -4.76
CA PRO A 39 -19.13 9.33 -5.28
C PRO A 39 -19.51 10.50 -4.37
N GLY A 40 -20.06 11.55 -4.97
CA GLY A 40 -20.44 12.80 -4.31
C GLY A 40 -19.89 14.01 -5.04
N ASN A 41 -20.63 15.12 -5.01
CA ASN A 41 -20.25 16.38 -5.64
C ASN A 41 -19.47 17.30 -4.68
N THR A 42 -19.63 17.08 -3.38
CA THR A 42 -18.95 17.81 -2.31
C THR A 42 -18.10 16.86 -1.47
N LEU A 43 -17.12 17.41 -0.77
CA LEU A 43 -16.29 16.63 0.17
C LEU A 43 -17.17 15.97 1.24
N GLN A 44 -18.20 16.69 1.73
CA GLN A 44 -19.13 16.17 2.72
C GLN A 44 -19.88 14.94 2.23
N GLU A 45 -20.49 15.02 1.03
CA GLU A 45 -21.20 13.87 0.41
C GLU A 45 -20.30 12.66 0.23
N LYS A 46 -19.04 12.87 -0.15
CA LYS A 46 -18.05 11.81 -0.26
C LYS A 46 -17.78 11.13 1.07
N LEU A 47 -17.55 11.91 2.12
CA LEU A 47 -17.30 11.37 3.46
C LEU A 47 -18.53 10.66 4.02
N ASP A 48 -19.75 11.20 3.80
CA ASP A 48 -21.00 10.54 4.19
C ASP A 48 -21.17 9.18 3.50
N PHE A 49 -20.79 9.07 2.22
CA PHE A 49 -20.81 7.80 1.49
C PHE A 49 -19.81 6.80 2.09
N ILE A 50 -18.59 7.21 2.39
CA ILE A 50 -17.56 6.38 3.02
C ILE A 50 -18.06 5.82 4.36
N GLU A 51 -18.62 6.69 5.22
CA GLU A 51 -19.17 6.29 6.52
C GLU A 51 -20.35 5.31 6.37
N SER A 52 -21.21 5.50 5.36
CA SER A 52 -22.36 4.62 5.12
C SER A 52 -21.96 3.18 4.84
N LEU A 53 -20.73 2.94 4.35
CA LEU A 53 -20.17 1.63 4.09
C LEU A 53 -19.32 1.09 5.25
N GLY A 54 -19.18 1.86 6.35
CA GLY A 54 -18.27 1.51 7.46
C GLY A 54 -16.82 1.42 7.01
N VAL A 55 -16.43 2.24 6.02
CA VAL A 55 -15.05 2.43 5.57
C VAL A 55 -14.45 3.59 6.37
N THR A 56 -13.19 3.47 6.77
CA THR A 56 -12.55 4.41 7.71
C THR A 56 -11.35 5.14 7.12
N GLY A 57 -11.01 4.86 5.85
CA GLY A 57 -9.91 5.50 5.14
C GLY A 57 -10.39 6.47 4.05
N PHE A 58 -9.68 7.59 3.93
CA PHE A 58 -9.85 8.55 2.83
C PHE A 58 -8.47 8.96 2.32
N GLU A 59 -8.26 8.91 1.01
CA GLU A 59 -7.01 9.25 0.35
C GLU A 59 -7.20 10.41 -0.60
N VAL A 60 -6.29 11.38 -0.57
CA VAL A 60 -6.38 12.58 -1.42
C VAL A 60 -5.11 12.77 -2.24
N GLY A 61 -5.23 13.50 -3.35
CA GLY A 61 -4.08 13.88 -4.16
C GLY A 61 -3.26 15.00 -3.52
N GLY A 62 -1.94 14.99 -3.78
CA GLY A 62 -1.01 15.97 -3.22
C GLY A 62 -1.06 17.34 -3.90
N ARG A 63 -1.53 17.43 -5.14
CA ARG A 63 -1.54 18.71 -5.87
C ARG A 63 -2.44 19.75 -5.19
N GLY A 64 -1.82 20.86 -4.76
CA GLY A 64 -2.53 21.94 -4.06
C GLY A 64 -2.94 21.59 -2.62
N LEU A 65 -2.46 20.48 -2.06
CA LEU A 65 -2.83 19.98 -0.73
C LEU A 65 -2.60 21.00 0.39
N ALA A 66 -1.54 21.78 0.31
CA ALA A 66 -1.22 22.80 1.32
C ALA A 66 -2.35 23.83 1.52
N GLY A 67 -3.08 24.15 0.44
CA GLY A 67 -4.24 25.04 0.49
C GLY A 67 -5.52 24.38 1.01
N ARG A 68 -5.54 23.05 1.19
CA ARG A 68 -6.72 22.27 1.62
C ARG A 68 -6.63 21.72 3.04
N VAL A 69 -5.53 21.97 3.74
CA VAL A 69 -5.30 21.39 5.09
C VAL A 69 -6.44 21.70 6.04
N ASP A 70 -6.87 22.96 6.13
CA ASP A 70 -7.95 23.37 7.03
C ASP A 70 -9.30 22.81 6.58
N GLU A 71 -9.59 22.78 5.28
CA GLU A 71 -10.80 22.19 4.72
C GLU A 71 -10.92 20.72 5.12
N LEU A 72 -9.85 19.93 4.89
CA LEU A 72 -9.82 18.50 5.17
C LEU A 72 -9.91 18.22 6.68
N ASN A 73 -9.13 18.93 7.51
CA ASN A 73 -9.20 18.76 8.95
C ASN A 73 -10.60 19.09 9.52
N ASN A 74 -11.24 20.14 9.01
CA ASN A 74 -12.59 20.50 9.42
C ASN A 74 -13.64 19.47 8.97
N ALA A 75 -13.51 18.95 7.74
CA ALA A 75 -14.43 17.95 7.19
C ALA A 75 -14.33 16.58 7.89
N LEU A 76 -13.14 16.20 8.33
CA LEU A 76 -12.88 14.94 9.02
C LEU A 76 -13.16 15.00 10.53
N LYS A 77 -13.32 16.21 11.08
CA LYS A 77 -13.51 16.39 12.51
C LYS A 77 -14.80 15.74 13.02
N GLY A 78 -14.63 14.81 13.95
CA GLY A 78 -15.74 14.08 14.59
C GLY A 78 -16.24 12.88 13.79
N ARG A 79 -15.61 12.55 12.65
CA ARG A 79 -15.86 11.34 11.88
C ARG A 79 -14.90 10.23 12.29
N ASP A 80 -15.32 8.98 12.10
CA ASP A 80 -14.42 7.81 12.19
C ASP A 80 -13.73 7.53 10.83
N ILE A 81 -13.27 8.61 10.20
CA ILE A 81 -12.50 8.56 8.96
C ILE A 81 -11.14 9.19 9.21
N ARG A 82 -10.09 8.51 8.77
CA ARG A 82 -8.70 9.00 8.83
C ARG A 82 -8.17 9.23 7.42
N LEU A 83 -7.39 10.28 7.26
CA LEU A 83 -6.63 10.44 6.04
C LEU A 83 -5.56 9.35 5.98
N SER A 84 -5.54 8.56 4.91
CA SER A 84 -4.58 7.48 4.73
C SER A 84 -3.25 8.00 4.16
N ALA A 85 -2.90 7.67 2.93
CA ALA A 85 -1.77 8.24 2.22
C ALA A 85 -2.18 9.48 1.39
N ILE A 86 -1.20 10.20 0.89
CA ILE A 86 -1.36 11.26 -0.12
C ILE A 86 -0.84 10.70 -1.45
N CYS A 87 -1.71 10.63 -2.46
CA CYS A 87 -1.35 10.09 -3.76
C CYS A 87 -0.66 11.14 -4.62
N ALA A 88 0.66 11.03 -4.77
CA ALA A 88 1.51 11.84 -5.67
C ALA A 88 1.18 13.36 -5.65
N GLY A 89 1.23 14.02 -6.81
CA GLY A 89 0.81 15.42 -6.98
C GLY A 89 1.95 16.43 -7.03
N PHE A 90 3.21 15.98 -6.91
CA PHE A 90 4.43 16.77 -7.11
C PHE A 90 4.67 17.05 -8.61
N ASP A 91 5.46 18.08 -8.89
CA ASP A 91 5.99 18.38 -10.21
C ASP A 91 7.37 17.74 -10.39
N GLY A 92 7.82 17.51 -11.62
CA GLY A 92 9.10 16.88 -11.88
C GLY A 92 9.20 15.44 -11.39
N PHE A 93 10.43 14.96 -11.17
CA PHE A 93 10.70 13.61 -10.66
C PHE A 93 12.12 13.51 -10.07
N ILE A 94 12.30 12.60 -9.10
CA ILE A 94 13.53 12.50 -8.30
C ILE A 94 14.77 12.10 -9.13
N LEU A 95 14.58 11.34 -10.23
CA LEU A 95 15.67 10.88 -11.11
C LEU A 95 15.92 11.82 -12.30
N ALA A 96 15.35 13.03 -12.31
CA ALA A 96 15.66 14.01 -13.35
C ALA A 96 17.11 14.50 -13.26
N GLU A 97 17.68 14.85 -14.45
CA GLU A 97 19.04 15.39 -14.56
C GLU A 97 19.03 16.90 -14.94
N ASP A 98 17.92 17.58 -14.73
CA ASP A 98 17.71 19.00 -14.98
C ASP A 98 16.86 19.66 -13.89
N GLY A 99 16.33 20.87 -14.15
CA GLY A 99 15.49 21.62 -13.22
C GLY A 99 14.21 20.91 -12.75
N GLN A 100 13.79 19.83 -13.40
CA GLN A 100 12.67 19.02 -12.94
C GLN A 100 12.96 18.35 -11.57
N LYS A 101 14.24 18.11 -11.25
CA LYS A 101 14.64 17.63 -9.91
C LYS A 101 14.37 18.70 -8.85
N ASP A 102 14.67 19.96 -9.13
CA ASP A 102 14.42 21.08 -8.22
C ASP A 102 12.91 21.29 -8.01
N ASP A 103 12.11 21.16 -9.07
CA ASP A 103 10.66 21.21 -8.99
C ASP A 103 10.11 20.05 -8.14
N PHE A 104 10.64 18.85 -8.30
CA PHE A 104 10.31 17.71 -7.46
C PHE A 104 10.61 18.00 -5.98
N ASP A 105 11.81 18.44 -5.66
CA ASP A 105 12.22 18.69 -4.28
C ASP A 105 11.35 19.73 -3.60
N ARG A 106 11.02 20.80 -4.30
CA ARG A 106 10.19 21.87 -3.79
C ARG A 106 8.76 21.38 -3.53
N THR A 107 8.12 20.81 -4.55
CA THR A 107 6.70 20.43 -4.46
C THR A 107 6.49 19.21 -3.55
N MET A 108 7.41 18.25 -3.56
CA MET A 108 7.34 17.09 -2.67
C MET A 108 7.43 17.50 -1.19
N ARG A 109 8.30 18.48 -0.85
CA ARG A 109 8.39 18.99 0.51
C ARG A 109 7.13 19.72 0.94
N GLU A 110 6.52 20.53 0.07
CA GLU A 110 5.23 21.19 0.34
C GLU A 110 4.12 20.16 0.64
N ILE A 111 4.09 19.06 -0.10
CA ILE A 111 3.12 17.97 0.11
C ILE A 111 3.41 17.23 1.42
N ILE A 112 4.67 16.93 1.73
CA ILE A 112 5.07 16.25 2.98
C ILE A 112 4.65 17.09 4.21
N GLU A 113 4.90 18.41 4.19
CA GLU A 113 4.48 19.30 5.28
C GLU A 113 2.95 19.30 5.47
N ALA A 114 2.20 19.32 4.37
CA ALA A 114 0.74 19.26 4.41
C ALA A 114 0.25 17.89 4.90
N ALA A 115 0.87 16.81 4.44
CA ALA A 115 0.58 15.44 4.86
C ALA A 115 0.77 15.25 6.38
N GLY A 116 1.86 15.79 6.93
CA GLY A 116 2.10 15.76 8.37
C GLY A 116 1.03 16.53 9.17
N LYS A 117 0.61 17.72 8.71
CA LYS A 117 -0.47 18.50 9.35
C LYS A 117 -1.83 17.78 9.31
N LEU A 118 -2.01 16.88 8.38
CA LEU A 118 -3.22 16.08 8.20
C LEU A 118 -3.15 14.71 8.90
N GLY A 119 -2.01 14.36 9.50
CA GLY A 119 -1.80 13.05 10.13
C GLY A 119 -1.79 11.88 9.13
N SER A 120 -1.46 12.14 7.86
CA SER A 120 -1.35 11.11 6.83
C SER A 120 -0.17 10.17 7.12
N CYS A 121 -0.32 8.89 6.78
CA CYS A 121 0.74 7.89 6.98
C CYS A 121 1.93 8.09 6.04
N GLY A 122 1.76 8.77 4.89
CA GLY A 122 2.86 9.01 3.96
C GLY A 122 2.43 9.66 2.65
N VAL A 123 3.41 10.09 1.88
CA VAL A 123 3.24 10.62 0.52
C VAL A 123 3.77 9.60 -0.48
N ILE A 124 2.90 9.15 -1.37
CA ILE A 124 3.21 8.16 -2.40
C ILE A 124 4.00 8.83 -3.52
N MET A 125 5.06 8.18 -3.96
CA MET A 125 5.86 8.64 -5.08
C MET A 125 6.41 7.52 -5.95
N VAL A 126 6.52 7.80 -7.23
CA VAL A 126 7.19 6.97 -8.23
C VAL A 126 8.50 7.65 -8.61
N PRO A 127 9.66 6.96 -8.62
CA PRO A 127 10.96 7.58 -8.91
C PRO A 127 11.06 8.18 -10.31
N ALA A 128 10.50 7.51 -11.32
CA ALA A 128 10.40 7.99 -12.70
C ALA A 128 9.41 7.15 -13.48
N PHE A 129 8.55 7.79 -14.26
CA PHE A 129 7.68 7.14 -15.24
C PHE A 129 8.41 6.88 -16.56
N ASN A 130 7.87 5.97 -17.37
CA ASN A 130 8.34 5.79 -18.75
C ASN A 130 8.25 7.10 -19.54
N GLY A 131 9.28 7.39 -20.31
CA GLY A 131 9.32 8.58 -21.19
C GLY A 131 9.67 9.91 -20.53
N GLN A 132 9.83 9.97 -19.20
CA GLN A 132 10.36 11.16 -18.55
C GLN A 132 11.84 11.35 -18.90
N THR A 133 12.22 12.55 -19.36
CA THR A 133 13.58 12.89 -19.82
C THR A 133 13.94 14.34 -19.52
N PRO A 134 15.22 14.67 -19.27
CA PRO A 134 16.34 13.75 -19.08
C PRO A 134 16.21 12.97 -17.76
N CYS A 135 16.53 11.68 -17.78
CA CYS A 135 16.39 10.79 -16.64
C CYS A 135 17.65 9.96 -16.44
N ARG A 136 18.09 9.80 -15.20
CA ARG A 136 19.22 8.94 -14.83
C ARG A 136 19.00 7.52 -15.33
N PRO A 137 20.02 6.86 -15.92
CA PRO A 137 19.89 5.50 -16.42
C PRO A 137 19.70 4.49 -15.28
N HIS A 138 19.15 3.30 -15.59
CA HIS A 138 18.97 2.24 -14.61
C HIS A 138 20.31 1.54 -14.30
N THR A 139 21.07 2.11 -13.36
CA THR A 139 22.39 1.64 -12.92
C THR A 139 22.48 1.59 -11.39
N MET A 140 23.54 0.95 -10.87
CA MET A 140 23.85 0.97 -9.43
C MET A 140 24.15 2.38 -8.91
N ASP A 141 24.80 3.21 -9.72
CA ASP A 141 25.10 4.61 -9.34
C ASP A 141 23.79 5.40 -9.16
N THR A 142 22.83 5.21 -10.06
CA THR A 142 21.49 5.82 -9.94
C THR A 142 20.76 5.27 -8.72
N ARG A 143 20.89 3.98 -8.42
CA ARG A 143 20.29 3.39 -7.23
C ARG A 143 20.87 4.00 -5.94
N ASN A 144 22.20 4.14 -5.87
CA ASN A 144 22.86 4.76 -4.73
C ASN A 144 22.41 6.22 -4.56
N TYR A 145 22.39 6.98 -5.66
CA TYR A 145 21.87 8.35 -5.68
C TYR A 145 20.42 8.41 -5.17
N LEU A 146 19.55 7.51 -5.64
CA LEU A 146 18.16 7.45 -5.19
C LEU A 146 18.08 7.18 -3.68
N CYS A 147 18.87 6.24 -3.15
CA CYS A 147 18.90 5.95 -1.72
C CYS A 147 19.34 7.17 -0.90
N GLU A 148 20.36 7.92 -1.35
CA GLU A 148 20.83 9.13 -0.69
C GLU A 148 19.77 10.25 -0.68
N GLU A 149 19.08 10.47 -1.80
CA GLU A 149 18.01 11.46 -1.89
C GLU A 149 16.79 11.07 -1.06
N LEU A 150 16.43 9.79 -1.07
CA LEU A 150 15.35 9.25 -0.24
C LEU A 150 15.68 9.33 1.25
N HIS A 151 16.95 9.11 1.66
CA HIS A 151 17.36 9.33 3.04
C HIS A 151 17.02 10.75 3.51
N LYS A 152 17.47 11.76 2.74
CA LYS A 152 17.22 13.17 3.05
C LYS A 152 15.72 13.50 3.11
N LEU A 153 14.96 12.96 2.17
CA LEU A 153 13.53 13.17 2.08
C LEU A 153 12.76 12.46 3.20
N GLY A 154 13.19 11.23 3.55
CA GLY A 154 12.63 10.46 4.65
C GLY A 154 12.85 11.11 6.00
N GLU A 155 14.07 11.61 6.27
CA GLU A 155 14.37 12.35 7.50
C GLU A 155 13.53 13.64 7.61
N PHE A 156 13.33 14.33 6.51
CA PHE A 156 12.43 15.47 6.46
C PHE A 156 10.97 15.08 6.73
N ALA A 157 10.50 14.00 6.14
CA ALA A 157 9.15 13.49 6.37
C ALA A 157 8.91 13.11 7.83
N LEU A 158 9.89 12.48 8.50
CA LEU A 158 9.80 12.18 9.94
C LEU A 158 9.70 13.45 10.80
N GLN A 159 10.43 14.52 10.45
CA GLN A 159 10.29 15.80 11.14
C GLN A 159 8.91 16.42 11.00
N CYS A 160 8.23 16.16 9.88
CA CYS A 160 6.86 16.57 9.63
C CYS A 160 5.81 15.61 10.25
N GLY A 161 6.21 14.46 10.79
CA GLY A 161 5.32 13.44 11.36
C GLY A 161 4.63 12.53 10.34
N THR A 162 5.27 12.32 9.18
CA THR A 162 4.78 11.46 8.10
C THR A 162 5.92 10.66 7.47
N THR A 163 5.68 9.97 6.35
CA THR A 163 6.70 9.19 5.62
C THR A 163 6.64 9.46 4.10
N VAL A 164 7.59 8.93 3.37
CA VAL A 164 7.58 8.82 1.91
C VAL A 164 7.37 7.36 1.55
N ILE A 165 6.45 7.10 0.64
CA ILE A 165 6.05 5.75 0.24
C ILE A 165 6.42 5.51 -1.21
N LEU A 166 7.33 4.58 -1.47
CA LEU A 166 7.72 4.19 -2.82
C LEU A 166 6.67 3.27 -3.44
N GLU A 167 6.16 3.66 -4.59
CA GLU A 167 5.24 2.85 -5.37
C GLU A 167 5.94 2.21 -6.56
N PRO A 168 6.04 0.88 -6.62
CA PRO A 168 6.43 0.16 -7.81
C PRO A 168 5.25 0.05 -8.78
N LEU A 169 5.49 0.38 -10.06
CA LEU A 169 4.48 0.28 -11.11
C LEU A 169 4.82 -0.80 -12.13
N ASN A 170 3.81 -1.29 -12.83
CA ASN A 170 4.00 -2.25 -13.91
C ASN A 170 4.90 -1.70 -15.04
N ARG A 171 5.49 -2.58 -15.84
CA ARG A 171 6.44 -2.27 -16.91
C ARG A 171 5.88 -1.31 -17.98
N GLY A 172 4.58 -1.26 -18.15
CA GLY A 172 3.92 -0.33 -19.08
C GLY A 172 4.03 1.13 -18.65
N GLU A 173 4.21 1.37 -17.34
CA GLU A 173 4.19 2.72 -16.76
C GLU A 173 5.56 3.16 -16.19
N CYS A 174 6.36 2.22 -15.66
CA CYS A 174 7.65 2.56 -15.05
C CYS A 174 8.79 1.65 -15.55
N PHE A 175 9.92 2.25 -15.91
CA PHE A 175 11.11 1.49 -16.26
C PHE A 175 12.01 1.23 -15.06
N TYR A 176 11.94 2.05 -14.02
CA TYR A 176 12.91 2.02 -12.93
C TYR A 176 12.51 1.10 -11.78
N LEU A 177 11.32 1.24 -11.23
CA LEU A 177 10.86 0.53 -10.05
C LEU A 177 9.57 -0.25 -10.35
N ARG A 178 9.60 -1.60 -10.29
CA ARG A 178 8.50 -2.44 -10.76
C ARG A 178 8.03 -3.49 -9.77
N LEU A 179 8.89 -3.88 -8.83
CA LEU A 179 8.60 -4.94 -7.86
C LEU A 179 8.54 -4.38 -6.45
N VAL A 180 7.61 -4.88 -5.65
CA VAL A 180 7.46 -4.51 -4.25
C VAL A 180 8.72 -4.85 -3.44
N ALA A 181 9.35 -5.99 -3.76
CA ALA A 181 10.62 -6.39 -3.15
C ALA A 181 11.76 -5.38 -3.42
N ASP A 182 11.83 -4.83 -4.63
CA ASP A 182 12.84 -3.82 -4.99
C ASP A 182 12.57 -2.48 -4.28
N ALA A 183 11.29 -2.09 -4.18
CA ALA A 183 10.88 -0.90 -3.42
C ALA A 183 11.26 -1.02 -1.94
N ALA A 184 11.00 -2.16 -1.32
CA ALA A 184 11.38 -2.44 0.05
C ALA A 184 12.90 -2.46 0.24
N ALA A 185 13.66 -3.02 -0.73
CA ALA A 185 15.11 -3.02 -0.69
C ALA A 185 15.69 -1.60 -0.78
N ILE A 186 15.12 -0.74 -1.64
CA ILE A 186 15.51 0.69 -1.73
C ILE A 186 15.15 1.42 -0.44
N ALA A 187 13.94 1.20 0.10
CA ALA A 187 13.52 1.81 1.36
C ALA A 187 14.45 1.44 2.53
N ARG A 188 14.85 0.17 2.61
CA ARG A 188 15.85 -0.29 3.59
C ARG A 188 17.21 0.36 3.39
N ASP A 189 17.72 0.40 2.16
CA ASP A 189 19.05 0.87 1.85
C ASP A 189 19.14 2.42 1.86
N ALA A 190 18.00 3.11 1.84
CA ALA A 190 17.92 4.55 2.12
C ALA A 190 18.24 4.89 3.59
N ASP A 191 18.26 3.89 4.49
CA ASP A 191 18.64 4.04 5.90
C ASP A 191 17.88 5.16 6.64
N SER A 192 16.59 5.28 6.38
CA SER A 192 15.67 6.18 7.08
C SER A 192 14.35 5.49 7.39
N LYS A 193 13.88 5.63 8.63
CA LYS A 193 12.55 5.13 9.02
C LYS A 193 11.40 5.86 8.32
N GLY A 194 11.68 7.03 7.75
CA GLY A 194 10.75 7.84 6.98
C GLY A 194 10.57 7.38 5.53
N VAL A 195 11.28 6.33 5.09
CA VAL A 195 11.12 5.76 3.74
C VAL A 195 10.43 4.40 3.85
N LYS A 196 9.33 4.26 3.15
CA LYS A 196 8.47 3.09 3.13
C LYS A 196 8.19 2.66 1.70
N CYS A 197 7.46 1.57 1.52
CA CYS A 197 6.97 1.13 0.23
C CYS A 197 5.50 0.71 0.30
N MET A 198 4.93 0.48 -0.85
CA MET A 198 3.60 -0.05 -1.00
C MET A 198 3.54 -1.11 -2.09
N GLY A 199 2.41 -1.78 -2.21
CA GLY A 199 2.05 -2.58 -3.37
C GLY A 199 0.68 -2.17 -3.89
N ASP A 200 0.52 -2.20 -5.21
CA ASP A 200 -0.75 -2.01 -5.88
C ASP A 200 -1.11 -3.30 -6.62
N PHE A 201 -2.21 -3.91 -6.25
CA PHE A 201 -2.70 -5.15 -6.87
C PHE A 201 -2.86 -5.06 -8.39
N TRP A 202 -3.11 -3.87 -8.95
CA TRP A 202 -3.12 -3.65 -10.39
C TRP A 202 -1.72 -3.65 -10.99
N HIS A 203 -0.72 -3.07 -10.30
CA HIS A 203 0.64 -2.98 -10.80
C HIS A 203 1.46 -4.24 -10.58
N MET A 204 1.08 -5.11 -9.65
CA MET A 204 1.81 -6.34 -9.27
C MET A 204 1.74 -7.47 -10.31
N LYS A 205 1.66 -7.13 -11.59
CA LYS A 205 1.51 -8.10 -12.71
C LYS A 205 2.77 -8.93 -13.00
N GLU A 206 3.92 -8.43 -12.58
CA GLU A 206 5.23 -9.06 -12.82
C GLU A 206 5.74 -9.79 -11.57
N GLU A 207 4.99 -9.75 -10.47
CA GLU A 207 5.31 -10.48 -9.25
C GLU A 207 5.08 -12.00 -9.41
N THR A 208 5.82 -12.79 -8.66
CA THR A 208 5.62 -14.25 -8.65
C THR A 208 4.24 -14.61 -8.10
N SER A 209 3.81 -13.92 -7.06
CA SER A 209 2.46 -13.90 -6.50
C SER A 209 2.31 -12.67 -5.60
N ASP A 210 1.06 -12.28 -5.31
CA ASP A 210 0.79 -11.19 -4.37
C ASP A 210 1.32 -11.50 -2.97
N TYR A 211 1.18 -12.75 -2.55
CA TYR A 211 1.72 -13.23 -1.27
C TYR A 211 3.23 -13.01 -1.19
N ALA A 212 3.97 -13.47 -2.21
CA ALA A 212 5.43 -13.33 -2.22
C ALA A 212 5.87 -11.86 -2.22
N ALA A 213 5.16 -11.00 -2.94
CA ALA A 213 5.44 -9.57 -3.02
C ALA A 213 5.32 -8.87 -1.65
N PHE A 214 4.18 -9.05 -0.98
CA PHE A 214 3.97 -8.44 0.34
C PHE A 214 4.88 -9.03 1.42
N MET A 215 5.11 -10.34 1.41
CA MET A 215 6.05 -10.97 2.35
C MET A 215 7.48 -10.48 2.14
N ALA A 216 7.90 -10.20 0.91
CA ALA A 216 9.22 -9.64 0.62
C ALA A 216 9.38 -8.19 1.10
N ALA A 217 8.31 -7.40 1.09
CA ALA A 217 8.31 -6.07 1.69
C ALA A 217 8.46 -6.14 3.22
N GLY A 218 7.75 -7.06 3.84
CA GLY A 218 7.74 -7.23 5.29
C GLY A 218 7.01 -6.10 6.03
N LYS A 219 6.74 -6.35 7.30
CA LYS A 219 5.96 -5.44 8.17
C LYS A 219 6.59 -4.06 8.32
N ASP A 220 7.92 -3.99 8.34
CA ASP A 220 8.64 -2.74 8.66
C ASP A 220 8.61 -1.73 7.51
N TYR A 221 8.42 -2.19 6.27
CA TYR A 221 8.47 -1.32 5.09
C TYR A 221 7.12 -1.16 4.38
N LEU A 222 6.23 -2.16 4.43
CA LEU A 222 4.91 -2.09 3.79
C LEU A 222 4.00 -1.13 4.56
N GLN A 223 3.73 0.04 3.98
CA GLN A 223 2.98 1.12 4.63
C GLN A 223 1.58 1.33 4.07
N HIS A 224 1.37 1.03 2.79
CA HIS A 224 0.12 1.28 2.09
C HIS A 224 -0.14 0.21 1.02
N VAL A 225 -1.40 0.06 0.62
CA VAL A 225 -1.80 -0.86 -0.45
C VAL A 225 -2.86 -0.19 -1.31
N HIS A 226 -2.69 -0.24 -2.65
CA HIS A 226 -3.73 0.11 -3.61
C HIS A 226 -4.42 -1.14 -4.16
N ILE A 227 -5.67 -0.98 -4.54
CA ILE A 227 -6.48 -2.06 -5.11
C ILE A 227 -7.37 -1.55 -6.24
N ALA A 228 -7.40 -2.31 -7.33
CA ALA A 228 -8.31 -2.17 -8.45
C ALA A 228 -8.61 -3.54 -9.05
N SER A 229 -9.55 -3.63 -9.99
CA SER A 229 -9.80 -4.87 -10.73
C SER A 229 -8.55 -5.30 -11.51
N ARG A 230 -8.34 -6.61 -11.60
CA ARG A 230 -7.09 -7.21 -12.10
C ARG A 230 -6.82 -6.97 -13.59
N GLY A 231 -7.86 -6.89 -14.39
CA GLY A 231 -7.75 -6.80 -15.85
C GLY A 231 -7.74 -5.36 -16.37
N ARG A 232 -8.69 -4.53 -15.94
CA ARG A 232 -9.00 -3.23 -16.55
C ARG A 232 -8.79 -2.02 -15.64
N ARG A 233 -8.30 -2.22 -14.41
CA ARG A 233 -8.14 -1.17 -13.40
C ARG A 233 -9.46 -0.47 -13.04
N LEU A 234 -10.56 -1.24 -13.09
CA LEU A 234 -11.87 -0.80 -12.65
C LEU A 234 -12.08 -1.09 -11.17
N THR A 235 -13.30 -0.88 -10.67
CA THR A 235 -13.64 -1.23 -9.29
C THR A 235 -13.49 -2.75 -9.08
N PRO A 236 -12.92 -3.22 -7.96
CA PRO A 236 -12.83 -4.63 -7.63
C PRO A 236 -14.18 -5.35 -7.77
N GLY A 237 -14.19 -6.45 -8.54
CA GLY A 237 -15.39 -7.21 -8.89
C GLY A 237 -15.89 -6.95 -10.31
N GLU A 238 -15.55 -5.85 -10.96
CA GLU A 238 -15.96 -5.56 -12.34
C GLU A 238 -15.25 -6.43 -13.39
N ASP A 239 -14.18 -7.13 -13.05
CA ASP A 239 -13.53 -8.14 -13.88
C ASP A 239 -13.94 -9.59 -13.51
N GLY A 240 -14.96 -9.74 -12.66
CA GLY A 240 -15.54 -11.02 -12.27
C GLY A 240 -14.55 -11.92 -11.51
N GLU A 241 -14.47 -13.20 -11.90
CA GLU A 241 -13.64 -14.20 -11.21
C GLU A 241 -12.13 -13.90 -11.20
N LYS A 242 -11.65 -12.99 -12.05
CA LYS A 242 -10.25 -12.55 -12.04
C LYS A 242 -9.90 -11.73 -10.81
N ASP A 243 -10.90 -11.11 -10.19
CA ASP A 243 -10.73 -10.25 -9.03
C ASP A 243 -10.66 -11.08 -7.74
N ASP A 244 -9.62 -11.90 -7.67
CA ASP A 244 -9.27 -12.70 -6.50
C ASP A 244 -8.02 -12.09 -5.83
N TYR A 245 -8.17 -11.63 -4.59
CA TYR A 245 -7.14 -10.96 -3.80
C TYR A 245 -6.72 -11.80 -2.59
N ARG A 246 -7.28 -13.00 -2.40
CA ARG A 246 -7.04 -13.84 -1.20
C ARG A 246 -5.59 -14.18 -0.98
N ASP A 247 -4.81 -14.36 -2.05
CA ASP A 247 -3.37 -14.64 -1.92
C ASP A 247 -2.62 -13.47 -1.26
N GLY A 248 -2.86 -12.26 -1.71
CA GLY A 248 -2.28 -11.06 -1.09
C GLY A 248 -2.85 -10.79 0.30
N PHE A 249 -4.16 -10.99 0.51
CA PHE A 249 -4.79 -10.79 1.82
C PHE A 249 -4.24 -11.76 2.87
N ARG A 250 -3.91 -13.00 2.50
CA ARG A 250 -3.22 -13.93 3.40
C ARG A 250 -1.88 -13.38 3.86
N ALA A 251 -1.08 -12.82 2.96
CA ALA A 251 0.20 -12.19 3.31
C ALA A 251 0.00 -10.99 4.25
N LEU A 252 -0.95 -10.10 3.93
CA LEU A 252 -1.25 -8.94 4.77
C LEU A 252 -1.67 -9.35 6.19
N LYS A 253 -2.48 -10.42 6.32
CA LYS A 253 -2.86 -10.97 7.62
C LYS A 253 -1.67 -11.56 8.37
N GLU A 254 -0.80 -12.34 7.69
CA GLU A 254 0.39 -12.92 8.30
C GLU A 254 1.40 -11.87 8.77
N LEU A 255 1.52 -10.76 8.03
CA LEU A 255 2.33 -9.61 8.42
C LEU A 255 1.73 -8.81 9.60
N GLY A 256 0.45 -9.04 9.94
CA GLY A 256 -0.29 -8.19 10.87
C GLY A 256 -0.39 -6.76 10.33
N TYR A 257 -0.72 -6.61 9.06
CA TYR A 257 -0.82 -5.31 8.40
C TYR A 257 -2.04 -4.54 8.90
N GLU A 258 -1.82 -3.37 9.46
CA GLU A 258 -2.85 -2.49 10.02
C GLU A 258 -3.06 -1.21 9.19
N GLY A 259 -2.35 -1.07 8.05
CA GLY A 259 -2.51 0.03 7.11
C GLY A 259 -3.81 -0.06 6.31
N PHE A 260 -3.96 0.83 5.36
CA PHE A 260 -5.14 0.89 4.50
C PHE A 260 -4.94 0.12 3.19
N VAL A 261 -6.04 -0.47 2.70
CA VAL A 261 -6.20 -0.97 1.33
C VAL A 261 -7.12 0.02 0.62
N SER A 262 -6.55 0.84 -0.26
CA SER A 262 -7.20 2.00 -0.87
C SER A 262 -7.60 1.71 -2.32
N PHE A 263 -8.84 2.04 -2.64
CA PHE A 263 -9.35 1.93 -4.01
C PHE A 263 -8.73 3.01 -4.89
N GLU A 264 -7.92 2.61 -5.86
CA GLU A 264 -7.38 3.43 -6.93
C GLU A 264 -7.83 2.88 -8.29
N CYS A 265 -9.03 3.22 -8.72
CA CYS A 265 -9.69 2.50 -9.81
C CYS A 265 -10.65 3.37 -10.64
N GLY A 266 -10.88 2.93 -11.88
CA GLY A 266 -12.00 3.38 -12.68
C GLY A 266 -13.32 2.74 -12.23
N CYS A 267 -14.38 2.98 -13.01
CA CYS A 267 -15.71 2.41 -12.81
C CYS A 267 -16.49 2.44 -14.13
N GLU A 268 -17.09 1.34 -14.50
CA GLU A 268 -18.01 1.26 -15.67
C GLU A 268 -19.49 1.30 -15.25
N GLY A 269 -19.81 0.77 -14.06
CA GLY A 269 -21.17 0.78 -13.55
C GLY A 269 -21.57 2.07 -12.82
N ASP A 270 -22.73 2.05 -12.17
CA ASP A 270 -23.09 3.08 -11.19
C ASP A 270 -22.11 3.02 -10.02
N ARG A 271 -21.38 4.10 -9.81
CA ARG A 271 -20.23 4.13 -8.90
C ARG A 271 -20.61 3.78 -7.46
N ALA A 272 -21.74 4.27 -6.97
CA ALA A 272 -22.17 3.96 -5.61
C ALA A 272 -22.53 2.48 -5.46
N THR A 273 -23.23 1.92 -6.45
CA THR A 273 -23.61 0.51 -6.46
C THR A 273 -22.39 -0.41 -6.54
N VAL A 274 -21.46 -0.16 -7.49
CA VAL A 274 -20.30 -1.06 -7.68
C VAL A 274 -19.31 -0.97 -6.53
N LEU A 275 -19.11 0.22 -5.93
CA LEU A 275 -18.25 0.35 -4.75
C LEU A 275 -18.84 -0.36 -3.53
N THR A 276 -20.16 -0.32 -3.34
CA THR A 276 -20.83 -1.06 -2.27
C THR A 276 -20.59 -2.56 -2.43
N ALA A 277 -20.80 -3.10 -3.63
CA ALA A 277 -20.56 -4.51 -3.93
C ALA A 277 -19.07 -4.89 -3.77
N ALA A 278 -18.16 -4.00 -4.17
CA ALA A 278 -16.73 -4.22 -4.03
C ALA A 278 -16.28 -4.30 -2.54
N VAL A 279 -16.83 -3.45 -1.68
CA VAL A 279 -16.56 -3.52 -0.23
C VAL A 279 -17.01 -4.86 0.34
N GLU A 280 -18.18 -5.36 -0.04
CA GLU A 280 -18.68 -6.67 0.38
C GLU A 280 -17.80 -7.81 -0.13
N LEU A 281 -17.38 -7.75 -1.41
CA LEU A 281 -16.47 -8.71 -2.03
C LEU A 281 -15.15 -8.80 -1.28
N LEU A 282 -14.51 -7.64 -1.02
CA LEU A 282 -13.21 -7.60 -0.36
C LEU A 282 -13.29 -8.08 1.08
N ARG A 283 -14.33 -7.72 1.84
CA ARG A 283 -14.55 -8.23 3.19
C ARG A 283 -14.71 -9.75 3.20
N LYS A 284 -15.50 -10.29 2.28
CA LYS A 284 -15.66 -11.73 2.13
C LYS A 284 -14.33 -12.42 1.80
N GLN A 285 -13.60 -11.93 0.80
CA GLN A 285 -12.29 -12.51 0.44
C GLN A 285 -11.25 -12.38 1.57
N TRP A 286 -11.32 -11.30 2.37
CA TRP A 286 -10.49 -11.18 3.56
C TRP A 286 -10.81 -12.26 4.59
N GLU A 287 -12.06 -12.56 4.84
CA GLU A 287 -12.46 -13.64 5.76
C GLU A 287 -11.99 -15.01 5.28
N GLU A 288 -12.03 -15.25 3.98
CA GLU A 288 -11.63 -16.51 3.33
C GLU A 288 -10.10 -16.71 3.22
N ALA A 289 -9.28 -15.66 3.36
CA ALA A 289 -7.83 -15.67 3.17
C ALA A 289 -6.99 -16.20 4.40
#